data_b8de7651c67b2ddc8b4df1eb7df1e82f
#
_entry.id   b8de7651c67b2ddc8b4df1eb7df1e82f
#
_cell.length_a   1.000
_cell.length_b   1.000
_cell.length_c   1.000
_cell.angle_alpha   90.00
_cell.angle_beta   90.00
_cell.angle_gamma   90.00
#
_symmetry.space_group_name_H-M   'P 1'
#
loop_
_entity.id
_entity.type
_entity.pdbx_description
1 polymer ?
#
loop_
_entity_poly.entity_id
_entity_poly.type
_entity_poly.pdbx_seq_one_letter_code
_entity_poly.pdbx_strand_id
1 'polypeptide(L)'
;MTERLPDGLDTQLTRLQVAEALTEAGFVISFATLATMATRGGGPPFSKWGPRSIYRWGDALAWAQARRSAPRRSTSEPIRFTAA
;
A
#
# COMPACT_ATOMS: atom_id res chain seq x y z
N MET A 1 11.78 14.05 -13.57
CA MET A 1 11.15 13.37 -13.30
C MET A 1 10.86 13.29 -12.17
N THR A 2 10.22 13.15 -11.72
CA THR A 2 9.89 13.11 -10.69
C THR A 2 9.52 11.95 -10.24
N GLU A 3 10.17 11.21 -9.85
CA GLU A 3 9.92 10.08 -9.38
C GLU A 3 9.35 10.20 -8.07
N ARG A 4 8.24 9.72 -7.81
CA ARG A 4 7.64 9.70 -6.56
C ARG A 4 7.93 8.44 -5.85
N LEU A 5 8.47 7.44 -6.48
CA LEU A 5 8.80 6.18 -5.84
C LEU A 5 10.08 6.30 -5.03
N PRO A 6 10.12 5.65 -3.88
CA PRO A 6 11.34 5.68 -3.06
C PRO A 6 12.51 5.02 -3.76
N ASP A 7 13.71 5.45 -3.40
CA ASP A 7 14.90 4.92 -4.01
C ASP A 7 15.24 3.51 -3.62
N GLY A 8 14.83 3.05 -2.49
CA GLY A 8 15.20 1.71 -2.05
C GLY A 8 14.17 1.13 -1.12
N LEU A 9 14.25 -0.17 -0.93
CA LEU A 9 13.28 -0.88 -0.11
C LEU A 9 13.41 -0.57 1.37
N ASP A 10 14.53 -0.01 1.79
CA ASP A 10 14.72 0.35 3.17
C ASP A 10 14.29 1.77 3.50
N THR A 11 13.80 2.47 2.51
CA THR A 11 13.39 3.86 2.70
C THR A 11 12.25 3.95 3.71
N GLN A 12 12.36 4.88 4.65
CA GLN A 12 11.34 5.09 5.66
C GLN A 12 10.40 6.18 5.20
N LEU A 13 9.11 5.92 5.28
CA LEU A 13 8.11 6.84 4.75
C LEU A 13 7.05 7.12 5.79
N THR A 14 6.51 8.32 5.77
CA THR A 14 5.33 8.62 6.58
C THR A 14 4.12 7.97 5.93
N ARG A 15 3.00 7.97 6.67
CA ARG A 15 1.77 7.37 6.11
C ARG A 15 1.34 8.04 4.82
N LEU A 16 1.43 9.36 4.76
CA LEU A 16 1.07 10.06 3.55
C LEU A 16 2.01 9.69 2.40
N GLN A 17 3.30 9.65 2.70
CA GLN A 17 4.28 9.31 1.67
C GLN A 17 4.09 7.90 1.14
N VAL A 18 3.75 6.95 2.02
CA VAL A 18 3.59 5.59 1.56
C VAL A 18 2.30 5.46 0.74
N ALA A 19 1.26 6.22 1.08
CA ALA A 19 0.04 6.22 0.28
C ALA A 19 0.34 6.72 -1.14
N GLU A 20 1.12 7.79 -1.23
CA GLU A 20 1.49 8.34 -2.52
C GLU A 20 2.38 7.38 -3.32
N ALA A 21 3.35 6.78 -2.64
CA ALA A 21 4.27 5.87 -3.31
C ALA A 21 3.56 4.62 -3.81
N LEU A 22 2.65 4.07 -3.02
CA LEU A 22 1.90 2.89 -3.43
C LEU A 22 1.01 3.22 -4.63
N THR A 23 0.37 4.39 -4.61
CA THR A 23 -0.47 4.79 -5.72
C THR A 23 0.36 4.95 -6.99
N GLU A 24 1.55 5.52 -6.89
CA GLU A 24 2.43 5.65 -8.05
C GLU A 24 2.90 4.29 -8.56
N ALA A 25 3.04 3.34 -7.67
CA ALA A 25 3.46 1.99 -8.05
C ALA A 25 2.31 1.15 -8.60
N GLY A 26 1.11 1.70 -8.64
CA GLY A 26 -0.03 0.99 -9.19
C GLY A 26 -0.99 0.41 -8.16
N PHE A 27 -0.73 0.63 -6.88
CA PHE A 27 -1.60 0.14 -5.81
C PHE A 27 -2.34 1.33 -5.22
N VAL A 28 -3.41 1.72 -5.85
CA VAL A 28 -4.13 2.94 -5.48
C VAL A 28 -4.70 2.82 -4.06
N ILE A 29 -4.29 3.71 -3.18
CA ILE A 29 -4.75 3.69 -1.82
C ILE A 29 -4.62 5.09 -1.25
N SER A 30 -5.52 5.47 -0.37
CA SER A 30 -5.48 6.80 0.20
C SER A 30 -4.89 6.79 1.60
N PHE A 31 -4.47 7.96 2.04
CA PHE A 31 -3.99 8.15 3.40
C PHE A 31 -5.09 7.72 4.40
N ALA A 32 -6.33 8.08 4.13
CA ALA A 32 -7.43 7.76 5.03
C ALA A 32 -7.63 6.25 5.16
N THR A 33 -7.49 5.53 4.07
CA THR A 33 -7.61 4.08 4.10
C THR A 33 -6.51 3.45 4.92
N LEU A 34 -5.27 3.94 4.74
CA LEU A 34 -4.15 3.42 5.53
C LEU A 34 -4.35 3.73 7.02
N ALA A 35 -4.87 4.90 7.33
CA ALA A 35 -5.11 5.27 8.73
C ALA A 35 -6.16 4.34 9.35
N THR A 36 -7.20 4.02 8.62
CA THR A 36 -8.23 3.11 9.10
C THR A 36 -7.64 1.72 9.33
N MET A 37 -6.81 1.25 8.41
CA MET A 37 -6.18 -0.04 8.55
C MET A 37 -5.21 -0.08 9.72
N ALA A 38 -4.55 1.03 10.01
CA ALA A 38 -3.64 1.09 11.15
C ALA A 38 -4.40 0.91 12.46
N THR A 39 -5.64 1.36 12.51
CA THR A 39 -6.46 1.22 13.69
C THR A 39 -7.12 -0.15 13.75
N ARG A 40 -7.62 -0.64 12.64
CA ARG A 40 -8.37 -1.88 12.62
C ARG A 40 -7.57 -3.10 12.28
N GLY A 41 -6.40 -2.92 11.71
CA GLY A 41 -5.56 -4.02 11.30
C GLY A 41 -5.72 -4.28 9.81
N GLY A 42 -4.85 -5.09 9.28
CA GLY A 42 -4.91 -5.46 7.88
C GLY A 42 -4.08 -4.61 6.94
N GLY A 43 -3.45 -3.58 7.45
CA GLY A 43 -2.60 -2.73 6.62
C GLY A 43 -1.14 -3.17 6.64
N PRO A 44 -0.29 -2.39 5.99
CA PRO A 44 1.13 -2.72 5.99
C PRO A 44 1.74 -2.52 7.38
N PRO A 45 2.82 -3.23 7.66
CA PRO A 45 3.49 -3.05 8.96
C PRO A 45 4.03 -1.63 9.09
N PHE A 46 4.01 -1.12 10.28
CA PHE A 46 4.58 0.20 10.52
C PHE A 46 5.12 0.27 11.94
N SER A 47 5.97 1.25 12.17
CA SER A 47 6.53 1.51 13.48
C SER A 47 6.14 2.92 13.91
N LYS A 48 6.20 3.17 15.21
CA LYS A 48 5.92 4.51 15.69
C LYS A 48 7.22 5.19 16.03
N TRP A 49 7.33 6.43 15.66
CA TRP A 49 8.46 7.25 16.05
C TRP A 49 7.85 8.53 16.60
N GLY A 50 7.73 8.60 17.92
CA GLY A 50 6.98 9.68 18.53
C GLY A 50 5.54 9.60 18.10
N PRO A 51 4.94 10.70 17.68
CA PRO A 51 3.55 10.68 17.22
C PRO A 51 3.38 10.22 15.78
N ARG A 52 4.48 9.95 15.09
CA ARG A 52 4.40 9.60 13.67
C ARG A 52 4.43 8.11 13.43
N SER A 53 3.71 7.68 12.42
CA SER A 53 3.77 6.31 11.95
C SER A 53 4.73 6.25 10.78
N ILE A 54 5.67 5.35 10.85
CA ILE A 54 6.72 5.22 9.83
C ILE A 54 6.62 3.85 9.19
N TYR A 55 6.60 3.84 7.88
CA TYR A 55 6.49 2.61 7.11
C TYR A 55 7.79 2.39 6.34
N ARG A 56 8.22 1.13 6.26
CA ARG A 56 9.36 0.80 5.45
C ARG A 56 8.85 0.45 4.08
N TRP A 57 9.40 1.05 3.05
CA TRP A 57 8.87 0.89 1.69
C TRP A 57 8.78 -0.57 1.27
N GLY A 58 9.81 -1.36 1.54
CA GLY A 58 9.80 -2.77 1.17
C GLY A 58 8.65 -3.53 1.80
N ASP A 59 8.36 -3.23 3.06
CA ASP A 59 7.28 -3.89 3.77
C ASP A 59 5.92 -3.49 3.19
N ALA A 60 5.77 -2.21 2.88
CA ALA A 60 4.51 -1.73 2.32
C ALA A 60 4.27 -2.31 0.93
N LEU A 61 5.32 -2.38 0.14
CA LEU A 61 5.23 -2.91 -1.21
C LEU A 61 4.89 -4.40 -1.17
N ALA A 62 5.55 -5.16 -0.30
CA ALA A 62 5.27 -6.58 -0.17
C ALA A 62 3.83 -6.82 0.28
N TRP A 63 3.35 -5.98 1.21
CA TRP A 63 1.98 -6.08 1.67
C TRP A 63 1.00 -5.83 0.51
N ALA A 64 1.27 -4.80 -0.28
CA ALA A 64 0.38 -4.46 -1.40
C ALA A 64 0.37 -5.57 -2.46
N GLN A 65 1.54 -6.13 -2.74
CA GLN A 65 1.63 -7.19 -3.72
C GLN A 65 0.92 -8.44 -3.24
N ALA A 66 0.98 -8.72 -1.95
CA ALA A 66 0.32 -9.89 -1.40
C ALA A 66 -1.21 -9.75 -1.43
N ARG A 67 -1.71 -8.53 -1.40
CA ARG A 67 -3.15 -8.32 -1.45
C ARG A 67 -3.71 -8.35 -2.86
N ARG A 68 -2.84 -8.24 -3.85
CA ARG A 68 -3.31 -8.18 -5.21
C ARG A 68 -3.73 -9.56 -5.66
N SER A 69 -4.93 -9.69 -6.17
CA SER A 69 -5.38 -10.99 -6.63
C SER A 69 -4.73 -11.33 -7.97
N ALA A 70 -4.73 -12.59 -8.30
CA ALA A 70 -4.18 -13.02 -9.57
C ALA A 70 -4.99 -12.39 -10.71
N PRO A 71 -4.36 -12.15 -11.86
CA PRO A 71 -5.08 -11.59 -12.99
C PRO A 71 -6.22 -12.50 -13.42
N ARG A 72 -7.33 -11.90 -13.84
CA ARG A 72 -8.46 -12.65 -14.28
C ARG A 72 -8.77 -12.36 -15.70
N ARG A 73 -9.30 -13.36 -16.38
CA ARG A 73 -9.59 -13.19 -17.76
C ARG A 73 -10.95 -12.62 -17.98
N SER A 74 -11.82 -12.70 -17.01
CA SER A 74 -13.19 -12.30 -17.19
C SER A 74 -13.78 -11.95 -15.85
N THR A 75 -14.72 -11.02 -15.84
CA THR A 75 -15.39 -10.65 -14.61
C THR A 75 -16.37 -11.73 -14.17
N SER A 76 -16.60 -12.72 -15.00
CA SER A 76 -17.48 -13.77 -14.57
C SER A 76 -16.76 -14.85 -13.80
N GLU A 77 -15.48 -14.71 -13.61
CA GLU A 77 -14.79 -15.64 -12.77
C GLU A 77 -15.28 -15.46 -11.36
N PRO A 78 -15.30 -16.52 -10.62
CA PRO A 78 -15.86 -16.48 -9.31
C PRO A 78 -15.24 -15.54 -8.38
N ILE A 79 -15.07 -14.57 -8.60
CA ILE A 79 -14.53 -13.74 -7.73
C ILE A 79 -15.21 -12.72 -7.67
N ARG A 80 -15.66 -12.29 -7.56
CA ARG A 80 -16.27 -11.44 -7.76
C ARG A 80 -16.06 -10.33 -7.42
N PHE A 81 -15.85 -9.74 -7.51
CA PHE A 81 -15.79 -8.75 -7.45
C PHE A 81 -15.51 -8.09 -8.29
N THR A 82 -15.48 -7.81 -8.72
CA THR A 82 -15.33 -7.35 -9.56
C THR A 82 -14.82 -6.66 -10.14
N ALA A 83 -14.53 -6.41 -10.40
CA ALA A 83 -14.13 -5.80 -10.90
C ALA A 83 -13.79 -5.62 -11.76
N ALA A 84 -13.63 -5.50 -12.20
CA ALA A 84 -13.31 -5.39 -12.99
C ALA A 84 -12.81 -4.99 -13.64
#